data_b7f2cff38f5bc4fd61267d745e46c2aa
#
_entry.id   b7f2cff38f5bc4fd61267d745e46c2aa
#
_cell.length_a   1.000
_cell.length_b   1.000
_cell.length_c   1.000
_cell.angle_alpha   90.00
_cell.angle_beta   90.00
_cell.angle_gamma   90.00
#
_symmetry.space_group_name_H-M   'P 1'
#
loop_
_entity.id
_entity.type
_entity.pdbx_description
1 polymer ?
#
loop_
_entity_poly.entity_id
_entity_poly.type
_entity_poly.pdbx_seq_one_letter_code
_entity_poly.pdbx_strand_id
1 'polypeptide(L)'
;MKKLFKYLQNFCIFLLVSPFLVVWVPSILDGFLTDLTPAYRSSLVLSFQQLSITLLATLLVAALITLTLGYISILWSAIGKIIAAVLEAIESVPAILIVLFSYAPVASYLASHSEASSSVVSLMIFVFAATLTILPESIRGITLPLGELYYQKYSLSFRSYGFRRRKILAVLMGTDVMRHAFKRIAAGILLKILVLDCSFGFIIQLGFGSYGTPAHASPGALIAANRDALFQGGSPLLFWLPVLPLVMISIAFLLVLTNNKENEK
;
A
#
# COMPACT_ATOMS: atom_id res chain seq x y z
N MET A 1 -25.77 -9.80 -14.26
CA MET A 1 -24.63 -8.90 -13.96
C MET A 1 -24.26 -8.86 -12.48
N LYS A 2 -25.16 -8.54 -11.52
CA LYS A 2 -24.82 -8.47 -10.07
C LYS A 2 -24.18 -9.75 -9.48
N LYS A 3 -24.62 -10.96 -9.89
CA LYS A 3 -24.01 -12.23 -9.42
C LYS A 3 -22.58 -12.42 -9.94
N LEU A 4 -22.35 -12.13 -11.25
CA LEU A 4 -21.01 -12.21 -11.85
C LEU A 4 -20.04 -11.25 -11.16
N PHE A 5 -20.50 -10.03 -10.85
CA PHE A 5 -19.71 -9.01 -10.17
C PHE A 5 -19.33 -9.44 -8.73
N LYS A 6 -20.24 -10.10 -8.01
CA LYS A 6 -19.96 -10.66 -6.68
C LYS A 6 -18.94 -11.80 -6.73
N TYR A 7 -19.01 -12.68 -7.75
CA TYR A 7 -17.99 -13.72 -7.95
C TYR A 7 -16.64 -13.13 -8.30
N LEU A 8 -16.61 -12.11 -9.16
CA LEU A 8 -15.39 -11.40 -9.51
C LEU A 8 -14.78 -10.71 -8.28
N GLN A 9 -15.59 -10.08 -7.44
CA GLN A 9 -15.17 -9.44 -6.18
C GLN A 9 -14.59 -10.47 -5.20
N ASN A 10 -15.25 -11.63 -5.02
CA ASN A 10 -14.73 -12.69 -4.17
C ASN A 10 -13.44 -13.29 -4.72
N PHE A 11 -13.33 -13.45 -6.05
CA PHE A 11 -12.10 -13.88 -6.71
C PHE A 11 -10.97 -12.87 -6.54
N CYS A 12 -11.26 -11.57 -6.62
CA CYS A 12 -10.29 -10.51 -6.37
C CYS A 12 -9.83 -10.49 -4.91
N ILE A 13 -10.74 -10.71 -3.95
CA ILE A 13 -10.38 -10.85 -2.53
C ILE A 13 -9.52 -12.09 -2.32
N PHE A 14 -9.84 -13.21 -2.98
CA PHE A 14 -9.03 -14.43 -2.94
C PHE A 14 -7.63 -14.18 -3.54
N LEU A 15 -7.53 -13.49 -4.67
CA LEU A 15 -6.25 -13.09 -5.26
C LEU A 15 -5.44 -12.15 -4.36
N LEU A 16 -6.12 -11.28 -3.60
CA LEU A 16 -5.52 -10.38 -2.63
C LEU A 16 -4.95 -11.14 -1.43
N VAL A 17 -5.62 -12.20 -1.01
CA VAL A 17 -5.21 -13.07 0.10
C VAL A 17 -4.27 -14.18 -0.36
N SER A 18 -4.34 -14.60 -1.63
CA SER A 18 -3.54 -15.70 -2.18
C SER A 18 -2.02 -15.52 -2.06
N PRO A 19 -1.41 -14.34 -2.25
CA PRO A 19 0.02 -14.16 -1.99
C PRO A 19 0.38 -14.43 -0.53
N PHE A 20 -0.51 -14.10 0.40
CA PHE A 20 -0.33 -14.41 1.82
C PHE A 20 -0.44 -15.92 2.09
N LEU A 21 -1.37 -16.62 1.44
CA LEU A 21 -1.54 -18.05 1.60
C LEU A 21 -0.43 -18.84 0.90
N VAL A 22 -0.12 -18.51 -0.35
CA VAL A 22 0.92 -19.19 -1.16
C VAL A 22 2.30 -18.99 -0.54
N VAL A 23 2.55 -17.84 0.04
CA VAL A 23 3.78 -17.49 0.72
C VAL A 23 3.96 -18.27 2.03
N TRP A 24 2.87 -18.54 2.74
CA TRP A 24 2.91 -19.30 4.00
C TRP A 24 2.81 -20.83 3.79
N VAL A 25 2.59 -21.28 2.56
CA VAL A 25 2.58 -22.70 2.19
C VAL A 25 3.59 -22.97 1.06
N PRO A 26 4.92 -22.96 1.38
CA PRO A 26 6.00 -23.15 0.39
C PRO A 26 5.83 -24.44 -0.43
N SER A 27 5.28 -25.48 0.19
CA SER A 27 5.03 -26.79 -0.45
C SER A 27 4.12 -26.74 -1.66
N ILE A 28 3.21 -25.74 -1.76
CA ILE A 28 2.35 -25.56 -2.93
C ILE A 28 3.19 -25.04 -4.12
N LEU A 29 4.09 -24.11 -3.87
CA LEU A 29 5.00 -23.59 -4.89
C LEU A 29 6.01 -24.65 -5.38
N ASP A 30 6.48 -25.50 -4.49
CA ASP A 30 7.44 -26.57 -4.84
C ASP A 30 6.84 -27.60 -5.80
N GLY A 31 5.54 -27.85 -5.71
CA GLY A 31 4.83 -28.75 -6.65
C GLY A 31 4.62 -28.15 -8.05
N PHE A 32 4.47 -26.81 -8.16
CA PHE A 32 4.19 -26.14 -9.44
C PHE A 32 5.44 -25.65 -10.19
N LEU A 33 6.58 -25.48 -9.52
CA LEU A 33 7.77 -24.81 -10.03
C LEU A 33 9.01 -25.70 -10.00
N THR A 34 8.85 -27.00 -10.33
CA THR A 34 9.94 -27.98 -10.32
C THR A 34 11.09 -27.62 -11.27
N ASP A 35 10.79 -26.89 -12.36
CA ASP A 35 11.76 -26.58 -13.41
C ASP A 35 12.65 -25.35 -13.11
N LEU A 36 12.40 -24.65 -12.01
CA LEU A 36 13.15 -23.46 -11.62
C LEU A 36 14.28 -23.81 -10.63
N THR A 37 15.37 -23.03 -10.69
CA THR A 37 16.47 -23.19 -9.74
C THR A 37 15.99 -22.95 -8.30
N PRO A 38 16.44 -23.74 -7.31
CA PRO A 38 16.03 -23.57 -5.90
C PRO A 38 16.28 -22.16 -5.36
N ALA A 39 17.39 -21.53 -5.79
CA ALA A 39 17.74 -20.16 -5.40
C ALA A 39 16.72 -19.13 -5.90
N TYR A 40 16.22 -19.28 -7.13
CA TYR A 40 15.21 -18.38 -7.66
C TYR A 40 13.84 -18.54 -6.95
N ARG A 41 13.45 -19.78 -6.63
CA ARG A 41 12.23 -20.05 -5.87
C ARG A 41 12.26 -19.39 -4.50
N SER A 42 13.37 -19.55 -3.77
CA SER A 42 13.53 -18.92 -2.45
C SER A 42 13.47 -17.39 -2.54
N SER A 43 14.10 -16.79 -3.56
CA SER A 43 14.05 -15.34 -3.80
C SER A 43 12.63 -14.87 -4.17
N LEU A 44 11.89 -15.65 -4.96
CA LEU A 44 10.50 -15.34 -5.32
C LEU A 44 9.60 -15.34 -4.07
N VAL A 45 9.67 -16.41 -3.27
CA VAL A 45 8.91 -16.53 -2.02
C VAL A 45 9.25 -15.38 -1.08
N LEU A 46 10.53 -15.11 -0.86
CA LEU A 46 10.99 -14.04 0.04
C LEU A 46 10.48 -12.67 -0.42
N SER A 47 10.54 -12.37 -1.72
CA SER A 47 10.10 -11.08 -2.26
C SER A 47 8.60 -10.84 -2.06
N PHE A 48 7.76 -11.85 -2.27
CA PHE A 48 6.31 -11.75 -2.02
C PHE A 48 5.97 -11.75 -0.52
N GLN A 49 6.73 -12.45 0.32
CA GLN A 49 6.62 -12.37 1.78
C GLN A 49 6.87 -10.95 2.25
N GLN A 50 7.97 -10.37 1.84
CA GLN A 50 8.33 -9.02 2.23
C GLN A 50 7.31 -8.00 1.72
N LEU A 51 6.86 -8.12 0.48
CA LEU A 51 5.77 -7.30 -0.06
C LEU A 51 4.51 -7.40 0.82
N SER A 52 4.10 -8.60 1.22
CA SER A 52 2.91 -8.80 2.04
C SER A 52 3.03 -8.14 3.41
N ILE A 53 4.18 -8.29 4.06
CA ILE A 53 4.47 -7.64 5.35
C ILE A 53 4.46 -6.11 5.19
N THR A 54 5.08 -5.61 4.13
CA THR A 54 5.12 -4.17 3.81
C THR A 54 3.72 -3.60 3.59
N LEU A 55 2.88 -4.30 2.80
CA LEU A 55 1.49 -3.90 2.55
C LEU A 55 0.68 -3.82 3.85
N LEU A 56 0.76 -4.84 4.71
CA LEU A 56 0.04 -4.87 5.98
C LEU A 56 0.56 -3.82 6.96
N ALA A 57 1.87 -3.74 7.16
CA ALA A 57 2.48 -2.80 8.09
C ALA A 57 2.15 -1.36 7.70
N THR A 58 2.34 -1.01 6.42
CA THR A 58 2.04 0.35 5.94
C THR A 58 0.53 0.65 6.01
N LEU A 59 -0.34 -0.31 5.67
CA LEU A 59 -1.79 -0.14 5.78
C LEU A 59 -2.20 0.16 7.23
N LEU A 60 -1.69 -0.59 8.21
CA LEU A 60 -2.01 -0.39 9.62
C LEU A 60 -1.53 0.98 10.12
N VAL A 61 -0.27 1.34 9.84
CA VAL A 61 0.30 2.62 10.26
C VAL A 61 -0.42 3.78 9.56
N ALA A 62 -0.59 3.70 8.24
CA ALA A 62 -1.29 4.72 7.46
C ALA A 62 -2.74 4.88 7.89
N ALA A 63 -3.48 3.80 8.12
CA ALA A 63 -4.86 3.85 8.58
C ALA A 63 -4.98 4.53 9.95
N LEU A 64 -4.10 4.17 10.90
CA LEU A 64 -4.09 4.76 12.23
C LEU A 64 -3.81 6.26 12.18
N ILE A 65 -2.78 6.68 11.45
CA ILE A 65 -2.42 8.10 11.31
C ILE A 65 -3.51 8.86 10.55
N THR A 66 -4.04 8.30 9.47
CA THR A 66 -5.10 8.92 8.65
C THR A 66 -6.39 9.13 9.46
N LEU A 67 -6.81 8.15 10.25
CA LEU A 67 -7.98 8.26 11.11
C LEU A 67 -7.79 9.33 12.18
N THR A 68 -6.64 9.34 12.85
CA THR A 68 -6.36 10.30 13.92
C THR A 68 -6.22 11.72 13.38
N LEU A 69 -5.39 11.95 12.36
CA LEU A 69 -5.20 13.27 11.77
C LEU A 69 -6.45 13.76 11.02
N GLY A 70 -7.14 12.89 10.31
CA GLY A 70 -8.40 13.23 9.64
C GLY A 70 -9.48 13.66 10.62
N TYR A 71 -9.62 12.96 11.74
CA TYR A 71 -10.56 13.34 12.80
C TYR A 71 -10.18 14.66 13.48
N ILE A 72 -8.90 14.84 13.85
CA ILE A 72 -8.37 16.05 14.45
C ILE A 72 -8.53 17.26 13.53
N SER A 73 -8.27 17.10 12.25
CA SER A 73 -8.38 18.16 11.23
C SER A 73 -9.80 18.74 11.16
N ILE A 74 -10.82 17.88 11.27
CA ILE A 74 -12.22 18.33 11.26
C ILE A 74 -12.60 18.93 12.61
N LEU A 75 -12.11 18.36 13.71
CA LEU A 75 -12.45 18.82 15.05
C LEU A 75 -11.96 20.26 15.31
N TRP A 76 -10.74 20.57 14.91
CA TRP A 76 -10.07 21.87 15.10
C TRP A 76 -9.68 22.50 13.78
N SER A 77 -10.45 23.49 13.34
CA SER A 77 -10.25 24.17 12.06
C SER A 77 -8.86 24.80 11.88
N ALA A 78 -8.27 25.35 12.95
CA ALA A 78 -6.93 25.92 12.89
C ALA A 78 -5.86 24.85 12.63
N ILE A 79 -5.93 23.74 13.34
CA ILE A 79 -5.01 22.59 13.16
C ILE A 79 -5.23 21.97 11.78
N GLY A 80 -6.49 21.87 11.33
CA GLY A 80 -6.82 21.36 10.00
C GLY A 80 -6.16 22.12 8.87
N LYS A 81 -6.06 23.46 8.98
CA LYS A 81 -5.35 24.30 7.99
C LYS A 81 -3.86 24.02 7.95
N ILE A 82 -3.23 23.84 9.12
CA ILE A 82 -1.80 23.51 9.22
C ILE A 82 -1.54 22.12 8.63
N ILE A 83 -2.36 21.14 8.99
CA ILE A 83 -2.27 19.78 8.42
C ILE A 83 -2.40 19.84 6.91
N ALA A 84 -3.39 20.56 6.37
CA ALA A 84 -3.58 20.69 4.93
C ALA A 84 -2.35 21.29 4.23
N ALA A 85 -1.78 22.36 4.77
CA ALA A 85 -0.58 23.00 4.20
C ALA A 85 0.64 22.05 4.20
N VAL A 86 0.85 21.30 5.29
CA VAL A 86 1.94 20.29 5.37
C VAL A 86 1.71 19.17 4.36
N LEU A 87 0.47 18.68 4.23
CA LEU A 87 0.13 17.62 3.28
C LEU A 87 0.30 18.07 1.82
N GLU A 88 -0.04 19.32 1.49
CA GLU A 88 0.19 19.90 0.16
C GLU A 88 1.69 19.99 -0.15
N ALA A 89 2.52 20.36 0.84
CA ALA A 89 3.97 20.36 0.66
C ALA A 89 4.52 18.95 0.40
N ILE A 90 4.03 17.92 1.10
CA ILE A 90 4.43 16.53 0.86
C ILE A 90 4.00 16.06 -0.53
N GLU A 91 2.77 16.40 -0.95
CA GLU A 91 2.21 15.98 -2.24
C GLU A 91 2.94 16.62 -3.43
N SER A 92 3.59 17.78 -3.24
CA SER A 92 4.38 18.43 -4.29
C SER A 92 5.64 17.65 -4.67
N VAL A 93 6.12 16.74 -3.80
CA VAL A 93 7.30 15.92 -4.05
C VAL A 93 6.89 14.55 -4.61
N PRO A 94 7.48 14.07 -5.71
CA PRO A 94 7.21 12.72 -6.22
C PRO A 94 7.46 11.66 -5.15
N ALA A 95 6.47 10.76 -4.95
CA ALA A 95 6.49 9.74 -3.89
C ALA A 95 7.78 8.91 -3.87
N ILE A 96 8.29 8.53 -5.04
CA ILE A 96 9.51 7.73 -5.15
C ILE A 96 10.74 8.48 -4.62
N LEU A 97 10.81 9.80 -4.80
CA LEU A 97 11.91 10.62 -4.27
C LEU A 97 11.88 10.68 -2.75
N ILE A 98 10.70 10.77 -2.14
CA ILE A 98 10.57 10.75 -0.67
C ILE A 98 11.13 9.43 -0.12
N VAL A 99 10.81 8.31 -0.77
CA VAL A 99 11.33 7.00 -0.36
C VAL A 99 12.85 6.95 -0.53
N LEU A 100 13.37 7.33 -1.70
CA LEU A 100 14.82 7.33 -1.95
C LEU A 100 15.58 8.22 -0.96
N PHE A 101 15.12 9.43 -0.70
CA PHE A 101 15.75 10.33 0.27
C PHE A 101 15.67 9.81 1.71
N SER A 102 14.63 9.06 2.06
CA SER A 102 14.54 8.42 3.37
C SER A 102 15.59 7.33 3.58
N TYR A 103 16.07 6.69 2.50
CA TYR A 103 17.14 5.71 2.57
C TYR A 103 18.54 6.33 2.57
N ALA A 104 18.73 7.52 2.00
CA ALA A 104 20.04 8.16 1.86
C ALA A 104 20.84 8.23 3.18
N PRO A 105 20.27 8.69 4.32
CA PRO A 105 21.01 8.80 5.58
C PRO A 105 21.34 7.45 6.22
N VAL A 106 20.71 6.36 5.80
CA VAL A 106 20.83 5.02 6.42
C VAL A 106 21.57 4.05 5.50
N ALA A 107 21.91 4.47 4.29
CA ALA A 107 22.57 3.62 3.30
C ALA A 107 23.87 3.00 3.81
N SER A 108 24.71 3.75 4.52
CA SER A 108 25.95 3.26 5.13
C SER A 108 25.70 2.23 6.23
N TYR A 109 24.66 2.42 7.03
CA TYR A 109 24.26 1.45 8.05
C TYR A 109 23.80 0.13 7.43
N LEU A 110 22.95 0.20 6.39
CA LEU A 110 22.45 -0.98 5.69
C LEU A 110 23.59 -1.78 5.04
N ALA A 111 24.64 -1.11 4.55
CA ALA A 111 25.81 -1.76 3.94
C ALA A 111 26.76 -2.43 4.95
N SER A 112 26.78 -1.97 6.21
CA SER A 112 27.75 -2.42 7.21
C SER A 112 27.23 -3.47 8.20
N HIS A 113 25.93 -3.71 8.24
CA HIS A 113 25.30 -4.62 9.21
C HIS A 113 24.83 -5.94 8.57
N SER A 114 24.52 -6.91 9.43
CA SER A 114 24.02 -8.23 8.99
C SER A 114 22.74 -8.13 8.18
N GLU A 115 22.51 -9.07 7.26
CA GLU A 115 21.32 -9.08 6.39
C GLU A 115 20.00 -9.01 7.16
N ALA A 116 19.89 -9.71 8.29
CA ALA A 116 18.68 -9.73 9.10
C ALA A 116 18.36 -8.36 9.72
N SER A 117 19.36 -7.68 10.30
CA SER A 117 19.18 -6.35 10.88
C SER A 117 18.94 -5.28 9.81
N SER A 118 19.64 -5.38 8.68
CA SER A 118 19.46 -4.51 7.52
C SER A 118 18.06 -4.63 6.93
N SER A 119 17.50 -5.83 6.84
CA SER A 119 16.15 -6.06 6.32
C SER A 119 15.07 -5.41 7.20
N VAL A 120 15.16 -5.54 8.53
CA VAL A 120 14.20 -4.92 9.46
C VAL A 120 14.27 -3.39 9.39
N VAL A 121 15.47 -2.82 9.39
CA VAL A 121 15.65 -1.37 9.30
C VAL A 121 15.14 -0.85 7.95
N SER A 122 15.46 -1.54 6.85
CA SER A 122 14.96 -1.24 5.52
C SER A 122 13.43 -1.23 5.48
N LEU A 123 12.78 -2.26 6.05
CA LEU A 123 11.33 -2.33 6.14
C LEU A 123 10.73 -1.13 6.91
N MET A 124 11.30 -0.79 8.07
CA MET A 124 10.83 0.33 8.89
C MET A 124 10.92 1.66 8.14
N ILE A 125 12.05 1.91 7.46
CA ILE A 125 12.26 3.13 6.67
C ILE A 125 11.24 3.20 5.54
N PHE A 126 11.06 2.08 4.82
CA PHE A 126 10.09 2.01 3.73
C PHE A 126 8.66 2.27 4.22
N VAL A 127 8.23 1.61 5.30
CA VAL A 127 6.90 1.79 5.89
C VAL A 127 6.67 3.24 6.29
N PHE A 128 7.67 3.88 6.91
CA PHE A 128 7.59 5.30 7.28
C PHE A 128 7.48 6.21 6.05
N ALA A 129 8.37 6.04 5.07
CA ALA A 129 8.39 6.85 3.85
C ALA A 129 7.11 6.65 3.01
N ALA A 130 6.68 5.40 2.82
CA ALA A 130 5.45 5.07 2.10
C ALA A 130 4.22 5.66 2.81
N THR A 131 4.17 5.60 4.14
CA THR A 131 3.09 6.22 4.92
C THR A 131 3.04 7.72 4.64
N LEU A 132 4.17 8.44 4.70
CA LEU A 132 4.22 9.87 4.42
C LEU A 132 3.65 10.22 3.05
N THR A 133 3.98 9.45 2.01
CA THR A 133 3.51 9.71 0.64
C THR A 133 2.02 9.46 0.44
N ILE A 134 1.41 8.63 1.29
CA ILE A 134 0.01 8.22 1.17
C ILE A 134 -0.92 9.11 1.99
N LEU A 135 -0.41 9.72 3.07
CA LEU A 135 -1.21 10.53 4.00
C LEU A 135 -2.04 11.63 3.34
N PRO A 136 -1.53 12.42 2.36
CA PRO A 136 -2.31 13.53 1.77
C PRO A 136 -3.65 13.08 1.19
N GLU A 137 -3.62 12.09 0.31
CA GLU A 137 -4.84 11.56 -0.33
C GLU A 137 -5.75 10.85 0.66
N SER A 138 -5.17 10.06 1.58
CA SER A 138 -5.94 9.30 2.57
C SER A 138 -6.66 10.21 3.56
N ILE A 139 -6.02 11.27 4.04
CA ILE A 139 -6.65 12.24 4.95
C ILE A 139 -7.75 13.01 4.23
N ARG A 140 -7.52 13.46 2.98
CA ARG A 140 -8.58 14.10 2.17
C ARG A 140 -9.76 13.14 1.95
N GLY A 141 -9.49 11.87 1.71
CA GLY A 141 -10.52 10.83 1.55
C GLY A 141 -11.43 10.64 2.77
N ILE A 142 -10.97 10.99 3.98
CA ILE A 142 -11.79 11.00 5.20
C ILE A 142 -12.41 12.38 5.45
N THR A 143 -11.63 13.45 5.32
CA THR A 143 -12.08 14.79 5.70
C THR A 143 -13.18 15.33 4.81
N LEU A 144 -13.14 15.05 3.50
CA LEU A 144 -14.17 15.51 2.57
C LEU A 144 -15.54 14.90 2.88
N PRO A 145 -15.74 13.56 2.85
CA PRO A 145 -17.06 13.00 3.09
C PRO A 145 -17.55 13.24 4.52
N LEU A 146 -16.66 13.21 5.51
CA LEU A 146 -17.04 13.47 6.90
C LEU A 146 -17.43 14.95 7.10
N GLY A 147 -16.77 15.87 6.41
CA GLY A 147 -17.12 17.29 6.38
C GLY A 147 -18.50 17.53 5.75
N GLU A 148 -18.75 16.92 4.59
CA GLU A 148 -20.05 16.99 3.92
C GLU A 148 -21.18 16.46 4.80
N LEU A 149 -21.00 15.28 5.42
CA LEU A 149 -21.95 14.69 6.35
C LEU A 149 -22.21 15.63 7.56
N TYR A 150 -21.19 16.31 8.05
CA TYR A 150 -21.33 17.22 9.18
C TYR A 150 -22.19 18.44 8.87
N TYR A 151 -22.23 18.92 7.61
CA TYR A 151 -23.05 20.05 7.18
C TYR A 151 -24.43 19.67 6.67
N GLN A 152 -24.78 18.40 6.58
CA GLN A 152 -26.11 17.95 6.17
C GLN A 152 -27.19 18.22 7.20
N LYS A 153 -28.47 18.23 6.75
CA LYS A 153 -29.65 18.62 7.56
C LYS A 153 -29.79 17.80 8.85
N TYR A 154 -29.55 16.49 8.79
CA TYR A 154 -29.65 15.64 10.00
C TYR A 154 -28.57 15.97 11.05
N SER A 155 -27.40 16.38 10.63
CA SER A 155 -26.34 16.82 11.55
C SER A 155 -26.67 18.18 12.17
N LEU A 156 -27.39 19.04 11.46
CA LEU A 156 -27.94 20.29 12.00
C LEU A 156 -28.93 20.04 13.14
N SER A 157 -29.79 19.01 13.03
CA SER A 157 -30.70 18.61 14.11
C SER A 157 -29.94 18.22 15.37
N PHE A 158 -28.89 17.44 15.26
CA PHE A 158 -28.06 17.10 16.44
C PHE A 158 -27.43 18.34 17.09
N ARG A 159 -27.02 19.33 16.27
CA ARG A 159 -26.49 20.60 16.79
C ARG A 159 -27.54 21.43 17.50
N SER A 160 -28.78 21.48 16.99
CA SER A 160 -29.88 22.19 17.64
C SER A 160 -30.27 21.57 18.99
N TYR A 161 -30.09 20.25 19.15
CA TYR A 161 -30.22 19.55 20.45
C TYR A 161 -29.02 19.74 21.39
N GLY A 162 -28.02 20.55 21.03
CA GLY A 162 -26.87 20.84 21.88
C GLY A 162 -25.81 19.74 21.96
N PHE A 163 -25.81 18.77 21.05
CA PHE A 163 -24.75 17.74 21.04
C PHE A 163 -23.39 18.35 20.69
N ARG A 164 -22.36 17.96 21.45
CA ARG A 164 -20.97 18.39 21.24
C ARG A 164 -20.45 17.87 19.89
N ARG A 165 -19.65 18.68 19.19
CA ARG A 165 -19.06 18.35 17.88
C ARG A 165 -18.40 16.97 17.86
N ARG A 166 -17.65 16.60 18.89
CA ARG A 166 -16.99 15.29 19.04
C ARG A 166 -17.98 14.13 18.93
N LYS A 167 -19.13 14.23 19.63
CA LYS A 167 -20.15 13.18 19.63
C LYS A 167 -20.83 13.02 18.28
N ILE A 168 -21.10 14.14 17.60
CA ILE A 168 -21.68 14.13 16.25
C ILE A 168 -20.72 13.45 15.27
N LEU A 169 -19.45 13.85 15.24
CA LEU A 169 -18.43 13.28 14.35
C LEU A 169 -18.24 11.78 14.62
N ALA A 170 -18.22 11.34 15.89
CA ALA A 170 -18.10 9.93 16.23
C ALA A 170 -19.28 9.10 15.68
N VAL A 171 -20.51 9.62 15.74
CA VAL A 171 -21.68 8.96 15.15
C VAL A 171 -21.59 8.92 13.63
N LEU A 172 -21.17 10.02 13.01
CA LEU A 172 -21.04 10.12 11.55
C LEU A 172 -19.99 9.16 10.98
N MET A 173 -18.90 8.90 11.71
CA MET A 173 -17.89 7.91 11.30
C MET A 173 -18.44 6.47 11.24
N GLY A 174 -19.52 6.16 11.98
CA GLY A 174 -20.19 4.86 11.93
C GLY A 174 -21.18 4.69 10.77
N THR A 175 -21.42 5.71 9.96
CA THR A 175 -22.37 5.65 8.84
C THR A 175 -21.89 4.79 7.69
N ASP A 176 -22.82 4.28 6.88
CA ASP A 176 -22.47 3.44 5.71
C ASP A 176 -21.67 4.22 4.67
N VAL A 177 -21.90 5.52 4.51
CA VAL A 177 -21.10 6.40 3.64
C VAL A 177 -19.62 6.36 4.05
N MET A 178 -19.34 6.49 5.34
CA MET A 178 -17.96 6.43 5.83
C MET A 178 -17.36 5.02 5.72
N ARG A 179 -18.14 3.96 5.88
CA ARG A 179 -17.66 2.59 5.65
C ARG A 179 -17.21 2.38 4.19
N HIS A 180 -17.96 2.90 3.23
CA HIS A 180 -17.56 2.86 1.81
C HIS A 180 -16.30 3.71 1.56
N ALA A 181 -16.22 4.91 2.14
CA ALA A 181 -15.03 5.74 2.08
C ALA A 181 -13.78 5.02 2.63
N PHE A 182 -13.89 4.36 3.79
CA PHE A 182 -12.79 3.59 4.38
C PHE A 182 -12.32 2.43 3.49
N LYS A 183 -13.25 1.67 2.90
CA LYS A 183 -12.90 0.59 1.95
C LYS A 183 -12.15 1.13 0.74
N ARG A 184 -12.60 2.25 0.19
CA ARG A 184 -11.96 2.92 -0.94
C ARG A 184 -10.56 3.42 -0.59
N ILE A 185 -10.41 4.06 0.56
CA ILE A 185 -9.11 4.53 1.05
C ILE A 185 -8.16 3.36 1.26
N ALA A 186 -8.59 2.28 1.92
CA ALA A 186 -7.76 1.11 2.16
C ALA A 186 -7.28 0.47 0.85
N ALA A 187 -8.16 0.30 -0.13
CA ALA A 187 -7.78 -0.23 -1.44
C ALA A 187 -6.82 0.71 -2.20
N GLY A 188 -7.04 2.03 -2.12
CA GLY A 188 -6.14 3.03 -2.69
C GLY A 188 -4.75 3.02 -2.04
N ILE A 189 -4.69 2.91 -0.72
CA ILE A 189 -3.45 2.76 0.05
C ILE A 189 -2.69 1.52 -0.43
N LEU A 190 -3.34 0.36 -0.46
CA LEU A 190 -2.71 -0.90 -0.85
C LEU A 190 -2.17 -0.85 -2.28
N LEU A 191 -2.93 -0.28 -3.22
CA LEU A 191 -2.47 -0.12 -4.61
C LEU A 191 -1.24 0.78 -4.71
N LYS A 192 -1.24 1.91 -4.00
CA LYS A 192 -0.09 2.83 -3.99
C LYS A 192 1.15 2.20 -3.38
N ILE A 193 1.01 1.47 -2.26
CA ILE A 193 2.13 0.78 -1.63
C ILE A 193 2.71 -0.27 -2.59
N LEU A 194 1.85 -1.06 -3.24
CA LEU A 194 2.27 -2.07 -4.20
C LEU A 194 3.13 -1.46 -5.32
N VAL A 195 2.65 -0.38 -5.93
CA VAL A 195 3.36 0.31 -7.01
C VAL A 195 4.67 0.92 -6.49
N LEU A 196 4.63 1.54 -5.32
CA LEU A 196 5.79 2.21 -4.72
C LEU A 196 6.88 1.20 -4.33
N ASP A 197 6.50 0.07 -3.71
CA ASP A 197 7.42 -1.00 -3.30
C ASP A 197 8.10 -1.64 -4.51
N CYS A 198 7.32 -1.97 -5.54
CA CYS A 198 7.87 -2.54 -6.78
C CYS A 198 8.78 -1.54 -7.52
N SER A 199 8.39 -0.27 -7.61
CA SER A 199 9.20 0.76 -8.26
C SER A 199 10.50 1.03 -7.51
N PHE A 200 10.41 1.10 -6.19
CA PHE A 200 11.57 1.32 -5.33
C PHE A 200 12.56 0.16 -5.43
N GLY A 201 12.10 -1.09 -5.31
CA GLY A 201 12.94 -2.27 -5.44
C GLY A 201 13.58 -2.38 -6.82
N PHE A 202 12.84 -2.03 -7.88
CA PHE A 202 13.37 -1.99 -9.25
C PHE A 202 14.51 -0.96 -9.38
N ILE A 203 14.32 0.26 -8.88
CA ILE A 203 15.33 1.33 -8.95
C ILE A 203 16.56 0.98 -8.14
N ILE A 204 16.41 0.46 -6.92
CA ILE A 204 17.54 0.07 -6.08
C ILE A 204 18.37 -1.01 -6.77
N GLN A 205 17.73 -2.03 -7.31
CA GLN A 205 18.44 -3.12 -7.99
C GLN A 205 19.20 -2.64 -9.22
N LEU A 206 18.71 -1.64 -9.95
CA LEU A 206 19.40 -1.07 -11.12
C LEU A 206 20.52 -0.12 -10.75
N GLY A 207 20.32 0.74 -9.76
CA GLY A 207 21.24 1.85 -9.47
C GLY A 207 22.16 1.62 -8.27
N PHE A 208 21.69 0.88 -7.28
CA PHE A 208 22.39 0.67 -6.00
C PHE A 208 22.75 -0.80 -5.76
N GLY A 209 22.55 -1.67 -6.76
CA GLY A 209 22.80 -3.11 -6.67
C GLY A 209 24.25 -3.53 -6.39
N SER A 210 25.20 -2.60 -6.46
CA SER A 210 26.60 -2.83 -6.09
C SER A 210 26.84 -2.89 -4.57
N TYR A 211 25.85 -2.63 -3.75
CA TYR A 211 25.98 -2.71 -2.29
C TYR A 211 25.80 -4.14 -1.72
N GLY A 212 25.72 -5.16 -2.57
CA GLY A 212 25.93 -6.58 -2.22
C GLY A 212 24.89 -7.24 -1.33
N THR A 213 23.96 -6.49 -0.74
CA THR A 213 22.90 -7.04 0.09
C THR A 213 21.53 -6.63 -0.46
N PRO A 214 20.61 -7.58 -0.65
CA PRO A 214 19.22 -7.26 -0.96
C PRO A 214 18.56 -6.65 0.29
N ALA A 215 18.94 -5.41 0.63
CA ALA A 215 18.38 -4.73 1.79
C ALA A 215 16.86 -4.60 1.68
N HIS A 216 16.31 -4.64 0.46
CA HIS A 216 14.88 -4.60 0.19
C HIS A 216 14.51 -5.66 -0.84
N ALA A 217 14.13 -6.86 -0.37
CA ALA A 217 13.62 -7.90 -1.23
C ALA A 217 12.18 -7.56 -1.65
N SER A 218 11.99 -7.15 -2.90
CA SER A 218 10.67 -6.89 -3.47
C SER A 218 10.51 -7.59 -4.83
N PRO A 219 9.28 -7.84 -5.29
CA PRO A 219 9.07 -8.38 -6.64
C PRO A 219 9.65 -7.48 -7.73
N GLY A 220 9.67 -6.15 -7.52
CA GLY A 220 10.32 -5.20 -8.43
C GLY A 220 11.83 -5.40 -8.53
N ALA A 221 12.51 -5.66 -7.42
CA ALA A 221 13.94 -5.98 -7.42
C ALA A 221 14.22 -7.29 -8.16
N LEU A 222 13.37 -8.30 -7.98
CA LEU A 222 13.48 -9.59 -8.68
C LEU A 222 13.29 -9.44 -10.20
N ILE A 223 12.34 -8.61 -10.62
CA ILE A 223 12.11 -8.27 -12.03
C ILE A 223 13.35 -7.59 -12.62
N ALA A 224 13.92 -6.61 -11.92
CA ALA A 224 15.11 -5.89 -12.36
C ALA A 224 16.34 -6.81 -12.47
N ALA A 225 16.51 -7.72 -11.51
CA ALA A 225 17.61 -8.69 -11.52
C ALA A 225 17.54 -9.68 -12.70
N ASN A 226 16.33 -9.99 -13.15
CA ASN A 226 16.10 -10.95 -14.25
C ASN A 226 15.74 -10.27 -15.60
N ARG A 227 15.97 -8.96 -15.74
CA ARG A 227 15.67 -8.22 -16.98
C ARG A 227 16.39 -8.78 -18.20
N ASP A 228 17.63 -9.24 -18.02
CA ASP A 228 18.47 -9.75 -19.09
C ASP A 228 17.96 -11.08 -19.66
N ALA A 229 17.16 -11.82 -18.90
CA ALA A 229 16.50 -13.04 -19.35
C ALA A 229 15.54 -12.81 -20.54
N LEU A 230 15.05 -11.58 -20.74
CA LEU A 230 14.24 -11.22 -21.91
C LEU A 230 15.05 -11.06 -23.21
N PHE A 231 16.33 -10.64 -23.10
CA PHE A 231 17.09 -10.16 -24.25
C PHE A 231 18.27 -11.07 -24.60
N GLN A 232 18.82 -11.83 -23.67
CA GLN A 232 20.08 -12.55 -23.83
C GLN A 232 19.94 -14.07 -23.90
N GLY A 233 18.79 -14.60 -24.38
CA GLY A 233 18.60 -16.05 -24.57
C GLY A 233 18.34 -16.82 -23.28
N GLY A 234 18.03 -16.15 -22.19
CA GLY A 234 17.55 -16.75 -20.93
C GLY A 234 16.10 -17.23 -21.02
N SER A 235 15.62 -17.87 -19.95
CA SER A 235 14.20 -18.24 -19.87
C SER A 235 13.34 -17.01 -19.57
N PRO A 236 12.45 -16.56 -20.48
CA PRO A 236 11.56 -15.43 -20.24
C PRO A 236 10.65 -15.61 -19.03
N LEU A 237 10.44 -16.85 -18.58
CA LEU A 237 9.65 -17.19 -17.39
C LEU A 237 10.19 -16.52 -16.12
N LEU A 238 11.52 -16.39 -15.98
CA LEU A 238 12.14 -15.73 -14.81
C LEU A 238 11.70 -14.28 -14.65
N PHE A 239 11.44 -13.60 -15.76
CA PHE A 239 10.94 -12.23 -15.74
C PHE A 239 9.42 -12.17 -15.51
N TRP A 240 8.65 -12.98 -16.26
CA TRP A 240 7.19 -12.92 -16.24
C TRP A 240 6.55 -13.48 -14.98
N LEU A 241 7.23 -14.42 -14.31
CA LEU A 241 6.69 -15.08 -13.12
C LEU A 241 6.37 -14.13 -11.95
N PRO A 242 7.19 -13.14 -11.59
CA PRO A 242 6.81 -12.12 -10.62
C PRO A 242 5.86 -11.06 -11.19
N VAL A 243 5.91 -10.76 -12.49
CA VAL A 243 5.08 -9.71 -13.13
C VAL A 243 3.60 -10.10 -13.14
N LEU A 244 3.27 -11.34 -13.52
CA LEU A 244 1.88 -11.78 -13.64
C LEU A 244 1.08 -11.65 -12.33
N PRO A 245 1.55 -12.15 -11.17
CA PRO A 245 0.85 -11.94 -9.90
C PRO A 245 0.69 -10.48 -9.52
N LEU A 246 1.70 -9.63 -9.78
CA LEU A 246 1.61 -8.20 -9.50
C LEU A 246 0.52 -7.52 -10.32
N VAL A 247 0.44 -7.83 -11.61
CA VAL A 247 -0.62 -7.30 -12.49
C VAL A 247 -1.99 -7.78 -12.00
N MET A 248 -2.13 -9.07 -11.66
CA MET A 248 -3.39 -9.61 -11.15
C MET A 248 -3.82 -8.94 -9.83
N ILE A 249 -2.89 -8.73 -8.90
CA ILE A 249 -3.15 -8.04 -7.63
C ILE A 249 -3.55 -6.58 -7.90
N SER A 250 -2.87 -5.88 -8.81
CA SER A 250 -3.19 -4.51 -9.18
C SER A 250 -4.59 -4.40 -9.78
N ILE A 251 -4.97 -5.31 -10.68
CA ILE A 251 -6.32 -5.38 -11.26
C ILE A 251 -7.36 -5.64 -10.15
N ALA A 252 -7.06 -6.53 -9.20
CA ALA A 252 -7.95 -6.82 -8.08
C ALA A 252 -8.23 -5.56 -7.23
N PHE A 253 -7.20 -4.78 -6.90
CA PHE A 253 -7.37 -3.50 -6.17
C PHE A 253 -8.18 -2.48 -6.99
N LEU A 254 -7.91 -2.35 -8.27
CA LEU A 254 -8.67 -1.45 -9.15
C LEU A 254 -10.15 -1.83 -9.24
N LEU A 255 -10.47 -3.13 -9.32
CA LEU A 255 -11.85 -3.60 -9.33
C LEU A 255 -12.58 -3.30 -8.01
N VAL A 256 -11.91 -3.41 -6.88
CA VAL A 256 -12.48 -3.01 -5.58
C VAL A 256 -12.78 -1.51 -5.55
N LEU A 257 -11.88 -0.69 -6.11
CA LEU A 257 -12.06 0.77 -6.19
C LEU A 257 -13.21 1.18 -7.11
N THR A 258 -13.37 0.51 -8.27
CA THR A 258 -14.43 0.83 -9.24
C THR A 258 -15.80 0.38 -8.77
N ASN A 259 -15.90 -0.80 -8.13
CA ASN A 259 -17.18 -1.33 -7.62
C ASN A 259 -17.80 -0.42 -6.54
N ASN A 260 -16.97 0.21 -5.73
CA ASN A 260 -17.47 1.15 -4.73
C ASN A 260 -18.06 2.44 -5.33
N LYS A 261 -17.67 2.85 -6.55
CA LYS A 261 -18.24 4.02 -7.25
C LYS A 261 -19.65 3.78 -7.78
N GLU A 262 -20.00 2.55 -8.17
CA GLU A 262 -21.33 2.21 -8.69
C GLU A 262 -22.39 2.13 -7.57
N ASN A 263 -22.01 1.84 -6.36
CA ASN A 263 -22.92 1.78 -5.20
C ASN A 263 -23.21 3.16 -4.58
N GLU A 264 -22.52 4.24 -5.02
CA GLU A 264 -22.74 5.62 -4.59
C GLU A 264 -23.72 6.39 -5.51
N LYS A 265 -24.12 5.83 -6.66
CA LYS A 265 -25.15 6.36 -7.56
C LYS A 265 -26.48 5.67 -7.31
#